data_1cbf35af398d035f78e2c62901803348
#
_entry.id   1cbf35af398d035f78e2c62901803348
#
_cell.length_a   1.000
_cell.length_b   1.000
_cell.length_c   1.000
_cell.angle_alpha   90.00
_cell.angle_beta   90.00
_cell.angle_gamma   90.00
#
_symmetry.space_group_name_H-M   'P 1'
#
loop_
_entity.id
_entity.type
_entity.pdbx_description
1 polymer ?
#
loop_
_entity_poly.entity_id
_entity_poly.type
_entity_poly.pdbx_seq_one_letter_code
_entity_poly.pdbx_strand_id
1 'polypeptide(L)'
;MPKGGWLAAGQTGGYRLKGEAKEMVDNYGRSITYLRLSVTELCNLRCRYCMPEDGVCKKRHEEMLTQEEMLTAIRAAASLGVTKLRITGGEPLVKPNIVELCREAAATPGIEELCLTTNGTLLPRLAGPLKAAGVHRLNISLDTLNADKYRFITRRGELEQAIAGIEAALDAGFDKIKLNTVLIGGFNDDEIPALADLTRRWPVDLRFIELMPMYDSGDFGPEAFLPYTVVTERLPELQSVAQDGGVAKLFRLPDAQGRIGLISPVSAHFCAACNRIRLTADGRLKPCLHSADEISLKGLDEEGMREKIREAILSKPQWHGELNYYERSRAHRNMNQIGG
;
A
#
# COMPACT_ATOMS: atom_id res chain seq x y z
N MET A 1 7.96 18.20 -35.96
CA MET A 1 7.53 18.69 -34.65
C MET A 1 6.01 18.80 -34.62
N PRO A 2 5.26 17.94 -33.94
CA PRO A 2 3.84 18.17 -33.71
C PRO A 2 3.68 19.06 -32.47
N LYS A 3 2.99 20.17 -32.64
CA LYS A 3 2.65 21.14 -31.59
C LYS A 3 1.58 20.50 -30.69
N GLY A 4 1.94 20.17 -29.47
CA GLY A 4 0.98 19.85 -28.41
C GLY A 4 0.20 21.12 -28.04
N GLY A 5 -1.08 21.13 -28.36
CA GLY A 5 -2.00 22.19 -27.97
C GLY A 5 -2.25 22.14 -26.45
N TRP A 6 -1.79 23.14 -25.73
CA TRP A 6 -2.18 23.41 -24.36
C TRP A 6 -3.56 24.08 -24.38
N LEU A 7 -4.54 23.46 -23.78
CA LEU A 7 -5.79 24.12 -23.48
C LEU A 7 -5.56 25.11 -22.33
N ALA A 8 -6.21 26.28 -22.44
CA ALA A 8 -6.00 27.48 -21.66
C ALA A 8 -6.15 27.25 -20.13
N ALA A 9 -5.39 28.03 -19.36
CA ALA A 9 -5.48 28.13 -17.92
C ALA A 9 -6.93 28.46 -17.48
N GLY A 10 -7.58 27.49 -16.82
CA GLY A 10 -8.94 27.67 -16.28
C GLY A 10 -9.74 26.36 -16.10
N GLN A 11 -9.25 25.21 -16.56
CA GLN A 11 -9.93 23.93 -16.37
C GLN A 11 -9.29 23.08 -15.29
N THR A 12 -10.04 22.86 -14.26
CA THR A 12 -9.77 22.04 -13.09
C THR A 12 -9.91 20.55 -13.44
N GLY A 13 -8.80 19.82 -13.56
CA GLY A 13 -8.76 18.38 -13.77
C GLY A 13 -9.29 17.88 -15.12
N GLY A 14 -8.96 16.68 -15.52
CA GLY A 14 -9.41 16.14 -16.81
C GLY A 14 -8.69 14.85 -17.20
N TYR A 15 -8.71 14.58 -18.52
CA TYR A 15 -8.00 13.44 -19.09
C TYR A 15 -6.72 13.90 -19.79
N ARG A 16 -5.66 13.09 -19.62
CA ARG A 16 -4.43 13.19 -20.41
C ARG A 16 -4.33 11.96 -21.31
N LEU A 17 -3.95 12.16 -22.56
CA LEU A 17 -3.65 11.06 -23.45
C LEU A 17 -2.21 10.60 -23.22
N LYS A 18 -2.02 9.30 -23.00
CA LYS A 18 -0.73 8.63 -22.95
C LYS A 18 -0.77 7.49 -23.97
N GLY A 19 -0.30 7.76 -25.18
CA GLY A 19 -0.58 6.90 -26.32
C GLY A 19 -2.08 6.91 -26.64
N GLU A 20 -2.70 5.74 -26.76
CA GLU A 20 -4.15 5.60 -27.00
C GLU A 20 -4.99 5.57 -25.71
N ALA A 21 -4.36 5.41 -24.54
CA ALA A 21 -5.07 5.33 -23.25
C ALA A 21 -5.36 6.71 -22.67
N LYS A 22 -6.58 6.91 -22.17
CA LYS A 22 -6.99 8.10 -21.42
C LYS A 22 -6.66 7.87 -19.93
N GLU A 23 -5.85 8.74 -19.34
CA GLU A 23 -5.58 8.77 -17.91
C GLU A 23 -6.34 9.91 -17.26
N MET A 24 -7.03 9.62 -16.16
CA MET A 24 -7.68 10.66 -15.35
C MET A 24 -6.64 11.47 -14.59
N VAL A 25 -6.67 12.78 -14.74
CA VAL A 25 -5.76 13.75 -14.11
C VAL A 25 -6.52 14.55 -13.08
N ASP A 26 -5.96 14.68 -11.88
CA ASP A 26 -6.56 15.50 -10.82
C ASP A 26 -6.32 17.00 -11.03
N ASN A 27 -6.86 17.83 -10.13
CA ASN A 27 -6.78 19.29 -10.20
C ASN A 27 -5.34 19.84 -10.08
N TYR A 28 -4.37 19.01 -9.74
CA TYR A 28 -2.95 19.38 -9.56
C TYR A 28 -2.03 18.76 -10.60
N GLY A 29 -2.60 18.19 -11.68
CA GLY A 29 -1.86 17.63 -12.79
C GLY A 29 -1.28 16.22 -12.55
N ARG A 30 -1.70 15.50 -11.50
CA ARG A 30 -1.25 14.15 -11.19
C ARG A 30 -2.13 13.14 -11.94
N SER A 31 -1.53 12.26 -12.76
CA SER A 31 -2.24 11.12 -13.35
C SER A 31 -2.53 10.07 -12.28
N ILE A 32 -3.80 9.73 -12.06
CA ILE A 32 -4.22 8.78 -11.05
C ILE A 32 -4.38 7.40 -11.68
N THR A 33 -3.35 6.58 -11.55
CA THR A 33 -3.23 5.27 -12.22
C THR A 33 -3.23 4.09 -11.26
N TYR A 34 -3.41 4.33 -9.95
CA TYR A 34 -3.20 3.32 -8.93
C TYR A 34 -4.34 3.26 -7.92
N LEU A 35 -5.11 2.16 -7.94
CA LEU A 35 -6.11 1.85 -6.93
C LEU A 35 -5.54 0.90 -5.86
N ARG A 36 -5.73 1.25 -4.59
CA ARG A 36 -5.53 0.32 -3.45
C ARG A 36 -6.91 -0.10 -2.95
N LEU A 37 -7.20 -1.39 -3.00
CA LEU A 37 -8.46 -1.98 -2.57
C LEU A 37 -8.24 -2.79 -1.29
N SER A 38 -8.86 -2.35 -0.20
CA SER A 38 -8.99 -3.16 1.01
C SER A 38 -10.13 -4.16 0.81
N VAL A 39 -9.83 -5.45 0.90
CA VAL A 39 -10.84 -6.51 0.69
C VAL A 39 -11.44 -7.03 1.99
N THR A 40 -10.86 -6.65 3.13
CA THR A 40 -11.32 -7.01 4.48
C THR A 40 -10.68 -6.10 5.53
N GLU A 41 -11.37 -5.83 6.62
CA GLU A 41 -10.80 -5.18 7.81
C GLU A 41 -10.19 -6.20 8.79
N LEU A 42 -10.46 -7.49 8.60
CA LEU A 42 -9.98 -8.55 9.47
C LEU A 42 -8.51 -8.84 9.22
N CYS A 43 -7.80 -9.18 10.28
CA CYS A 43 -6.41 -9.62 10.23
C CYS A 43 -6.19 -10.76 11.24
N ASN A 44 -5.29 -11.67 10.94
CA ASN A 44 -4.86 -12.70 11.88
C ASN A 44 -3.78 -12.22 12.86
N LEU A 45 -3.19 -11.04 12.62
CA LEU A 45 -2.27 -10.34 13.53
C LEU A 45 -2.96 -9.14 14.19
N ARG A 46 -2.27 -8.52 15.18
CA ARG A 46 -2.74 -7.33 15.93
C ARG A 46 -1.60 -6.34 16.13
N CYS A 47 -0.95 -5.95 15.00
CA CYS A 47 0.21 -5.07 15.08
C CYS A 47 -0.11 -3.76 15.81
N ARG A 48 0.73 -3.41 16.79
CA ARG A 48 0.52 -2.32 17.76
C ARG A 48 0.32 -0.95 17.11
N TYR A 49 0.99 -0.70 15.99
CA TYR A 49 0.83 0.54 15.24
C TYR A 49 -0.34 0.54 14.24
N CYS A 50 -1.04 -0.59 14.06
CA CYS A 50 -2.00 -0.79 12.99
C CYS A 50 -3.45 -0.89 13.48
N MET A 51 -3.67 -1.55 14.62
CA MET A 51 -5.01 -1.76 15.18
C MET A 51 -4.97 -2.02 16.69
N PRO A 52 -6.09 -1.81 17.40
CA PRO A 52 -6.23 -2.15 18.82
C PRO A 52 -6.02 -3.65 19.07
N GLU A 53 -5.71 -4.01 20.31
CA GLU A 53 -5.46 -5.39 20.74
C GLU A 53 -6.67 -6.30 20.55
N ASP A 54 -7.85 -5.80 20.87
CA ASP A 54 -9.14 -6.51 20.68
C ASP A 54 -9.52 -6.63 19.19
N GLY A 55 -8.80 -5.93 18.32
CA GLY A 55 -9.07 -5.86 16.89
C GLY A 55 -10.15 -4.83 16.55
N VAL A 56 -10.90 -5.10 15.48
CA VAL A 56 -12.00 -4.23 15.03
C VAL A 56 -13.33 -4.91 15.23
N CYS A 57 -14.35 -4.12 15.57
CA CYS A 57 -15.73 -4.62 15.58
C CYS A 57 -16.08 -5.16 14.19
N LYS A 58 -16.55 -6.40 14.14
CA LYS A 58 -17.02 -6.98 12.88
C LYS A 58 -18.24 -6.23 12.42
N LYS A 59 -18.15 -5.59 11.25
CA LYS A 59 -19.31 -5.05 10.54
C LYS A 59 -20.19 -6.19 10.03
N ARG A 60 -21.49 -5.93 9.88
CA ARG A 60 -22.41 -6.87 9.28
C ARG A 60 -22.03 -7.08 7.82
N HIS A 61 -22.35 -8.24 7.27
CA HIS A 61 -22.03 -8.59 5.87
C HIS A 61 -22.62 -7.57 4.88
N GLU A 62 -23.79 -7.06 5.16
CA GLU A 62 -24.48 -6.03 4.36
C GLU A 62 -23.75 -4.68 4.31
N GLU A 63 -22.89 -4.40 5.29
CA GLU A 63 -22.10 -3.16 5.35
C GLU A 63 -20.80 -3.26 4.56
N MET A 64 -20.41 -4.48 4.15
CA MET A 64 -19.17 -4.75 3.43
C MET A 64 -19.44 -4.86 1.93
N LEU A 65 -18.45 -4.52 1.10
CA LEU A 65 -18.53 -4.79 -0.34
C LEU A 65 -18.55 -6.30 -0.60
N THR A 66 -19.47 -6.72 -1.46
CA THR A 66 -19.45 -8.05 -2.06
C THR A 66 -18.27 -8.19 -3.04
N GLN A 67 -17.94 -9.43 -3.44
CA GLN A 67 -16.93 -9.65 -4.47
C GLN A 67 -17.31 -8.97 -5.79
N GLU A 68 -18.58 -9.05 -6.19
CA GLU A 68 -19.06 -8.41 -7.42
C GLU A 68 -18.95 -6.88 -7.36
N GLU A 69 -19.31 -6.24 -6.24
CA GLU A 69 -19.12 -4.80 -6.06
C GLU A 69 -17.64 -4.39 -6.12
N MET A 70 -16.72 -5.21 -5.57
CA MET A 70 -15.28 -4.99 -5.67
C MET A 70 -14.80 -5.04 -7.13
N LEU A 71 -15.25 -6.04 -7.90
CA LEU A 71 -14.91 -6.20 -9.31
C LEU A 71 -15.51 -5.08 -10.16
N THR A 72 -16.73 -4.66 -9.88
CA THR A 72 -17.37 -3.51 -10.52
C THR A 72 -16.58 -2.23 -10.29
N ALA A 73 -16.11 -2.00 -9.05
CA ALA A 73 -15.26 -0.85 -8.74
C ALA A 73 -13.89 -0.92 -9.46
N ILE A 74 -13.32 -2.11 -9.62
CA ILE A 74 -12.07 -2.31 -10.37
C ILE A 74 -12.30 -1.97 -11.86
N ARG A 75 -13.38 -2.47 -12.49
CA ARG A 75 -13.74 -2.15 -13.88
C ARG A 75 -13.96 -0.65 -14.09
N ALA A 76 -14.74 -0.02 -13.20
CA ALA A 76 -14.99 1.41 -13.21
C ALA A 76 -13.68 2.24 -13.08
N ALA A 77 -12.76 1.83 -12.19
CA ALA A 77 -11.47 2.49 -12.05
C ALA A 77 -10.57 2.28 -13.28
N ALA A 78 -10.55 1.07 -13.85
CA ALA A 78 -9.78 0.77 -15.05
C ALA A 78 -10.24 1.61 -16.25
N SER A 79 -11.56 1.81 -16.42
CA SER A 79 -12.13 2.67 -17.48
C SER A 79 -11.71 4.15 -17.37
N LEU A 80 -11.23 4.59 -16.19
CA LEU A 80 -10.69 5.92 -15.93
C LEU A 80 -9.15 6.00 -16.04
N GLY A 81 -8.48 4.90 -16.45
CA GLY A 81 -7.03 4.86 -16.65
C GLY A 81 -6.25 4.35 -15.45
N VAL A 82 -6.90 3.71 -14.48
CA VAL A 82 -6.20 2.96 -13.43
C VAL A 82 -5.66 1.67 -14.05
N THR A 83 -4.33 1.54 -14.11
CA THR A 83 -3.65 0.36 -14.67
C THR A 83 -3.04 -0.52 -13.58
N LYS A 84 -2.90 0.03 -12.37
CA LYS A 84 -2.31 -0.69 -11.24
C LYS A 84 -3.32 -0.91 -10.13
N LEU A 85 -3.50 -2.15 -9.74
CA LEU A 85 -4.33 -2.55 -8.62
C LEU A 85 -3.48 -3.15 -7.50
N ARG A 86 -3.74 -2.75 -6.25
CA ARG A 86 -3.17 -3.41 -5.09
C ARG A 86 -4.25 -3.90 -4.16
N ILE A 87 -4.32 -5.19 -4.00
CA ILE A 87 -5.15 -5.83 -3.00
C ILE A 87 -4.47 -5.68 -1.63
N THR A 88 -5.23 -5.18 -0.67
CA THR A 88 -4.81 -4.97 0.73
C THR A 88 -5.96 -5.35 1.66
N GLY A 89 -5.88 -4.92 2.92
CA GLY A 89 -6.94 -5.08 3.90
C GLY A 89 -6.38 -4.87 5.30
N GLY A 90 -6.98 -5.53 6.28
CA GLY A 90 -6.23 -5.97 7.44
C GLY A 90 -5.19 -6.98 6.94
N GLU A 91 -5.59 -8.24 6.76
CA GLU A 91 -4.78 -9.23 6.02
C GLU A 91 -5.63 -9.81 4.87
N PRO A 92 -5.30 -9.53 3.60
CA PRO A 92 -6.15 -9.99 2.48
C PRO A 92 -6.22 -11.51 2.36
N LEU A 93 -5.20 -12.23 2.80
CA LEU A 93 -5.14 -13.69 2.69
C LEU A 93 -6.09 -14.42 3.66
N VAL A 94 -6.70 -13.73 4.65
CA VAL A 94 -7.75 -14.33 5.48
C VAL A 94 -9.13 -14.26 4.82
N LYS A 95 -9.28 -13.49 3.70
CA LYS A 95 -10.53 -13.41 2.98
C LYS A 95 -10.81 -14.74 2.26
N PRO A 96 -11.96 -15.37 2.47
CA PRO A 96 -12.38 -16.48 1.64
C PRO A 96 -12.36 -16.10 0.15
N ASN A 97 -12.00 -17.05 -0.72
CA ASN A 97 -11.95 -16.87 -2.17
C ASN A 97 -11.00 -15.77 -2.68
N ILE A 98 -9.99 -15.38 -1.88
CA ILE A 98 -9.03 -14.32 -2.27
C ILE A 98 -8.30 -14.63 -3.59
N VAL A 99 -7.98 -15.90 -3.83
CA VAL A 99 -7.32 -16.34 -5.08
C VAL A 99 -8.22 -16.11 -6.29
N GLU A 100 -9.53 -16.41 -6.15
CA GLU A 100 -10.51 -16.18 -7.22
C GLU A 100 -10.68 -14.67 -7.49
N LEU A 101 -10.85 -13.87 -6.44
CA LEU A 101 -10.89 -12.41 -6.58
C LEU A 101 -9.63 -11.87 -7.30
N CYS A 102 -8.44 -12.36 -6.96
CA CYS A 102 -7.21 -11.96 -7.65
C CYS A 102 -7.22 -12.35 -9.13
N ARG A 103 -7.72 -13.55 -9.48
CA ARG A 103 -7.81 -14.03 -10.86
C ARG A 103 -8.73 -13.15 -11.70
N GLU A 104 -9.93 -12.86 -11.19
CA GLU A 104 -10.89 -11.99 -11.87
C GLU A 104 -10.39 -10.55 -11.98
N ALA A 105 -9.76 -10.04 -10.92
CA ALA A 105 -9.15 -8.71 -10.93
C ALA A 105 -7.98 -8.59 -11.94
N ALA A 106 -7.14 -9.63 -12.05
CA ALA A 106 -6.03 -9.66 -13.02
C ALA A 106 -6.53 -9.75 -14.45
N ALA A 107 -7.68 -10.40 -14.68
CA ALA A 107 -8.32 -10.51 -15.99
C ALA A 107 -9.10 -9.25 -16.41
N THR A 108 -9.26 -8.27 -15.53
CA THR A 108 -10.00 -7.03 -15.84
C THR A 108 -9.26 -6.21 -16.92
N PRO A 109 -9.88 -5.90 -18.06
CA PRO A 109 -9.25 -5.09 -19.10
C PRO A 109 -8.77 -3.73 -18.56
N GLY A 110 -7.54 -3.35 -18.90
CA GLY A 110 -6.91 -2.12 -18.43
C GLY A 110 -6.07 -2.28 -17.15
N ILE A 111 -6.21 -3.37 -16.41
CA ILE A 111 -5.32 -3.67 -15.28
C ILE A 111 -4.06 -4.38 -15.79
N GLU A 112 -2.92 -3.69 -15.70
CA GLU A 112 -1.61 -4.17 -16.15
C GLU A 112 -0.78 -4.78 -15.03
N GLU A 113 -0.95 -4.30 -13.80
CA GLU A 113 -0.17 -4.77 -12.64
C GLU A 113 -1.08 -5.03 -11.44
N LEU A 114 -1.25 -6.30 -11.09
CA LEU A 114 -1.89 -6.72 -9.84
C LEU A 114 -0.83 -6.96 -8.77
N CYS A 115 -0.94 -6.22 -7.66
CA CYS A 115 -0.08 -6.32 -6.50
C CYS A 115 -0.88 -6.80 -5.27
N LEU A 116 -0.21 -7.41 -4.31
CA LEU A 116 -0.81 -7.78 -3.04
C LEU A 116 0.11 -7.34 -1.89
N THR A 117 -0.48 -6.84 -0.80
CA THR A 117 0.23 -6.54 0.46
C THR A 117 -0.26 -7.52 1.52
N THR A 118 0.66 -8.19 2.22
CA THR A 118 0.35 -9.24 3.19
C THR A 118 1.36 -9.26 4.33
N ASN A 119 1.00 -9.81 5.47
CA ASN A 119 1.93 -10.13 6.55
C ASN A 119 2.74 -11.43 6.30
N GLY A 120 2.46 -12.13 5.22
CA GLY A 120 3.22 -13.30 4.77
C GLY A 120 2.85 -14.64 5.41
N THR A 121 2.21 -14.65 6.58
CA THR A 121 2.01 -15.87 7.38
C THR A 121 1.20 -16.98 6.67
N LEU A 122 0.38 -16.61 5.68
CA LEU A 122 -0.44 -17.56 4.90
C LEU A 122 0.14 -17.88 3.52
N LEU A 123 1.24 -17.26 3.11
CA LEU A 123 1.90 -17.50 1.82
C LEU A 123 2.40 -18.92 1.63
N PRO A 124 2.84 -19.67 2.66
CA PRO A 124 3.24 -21.08 2.45
C PRO A 124 2.17 -21.95 1.76
N ARG A 125 0.91 -21.58 1.92
CA ARG A 125 -0.22 -22.29 1.27
C ARG A 125 -0.75 -21.58 0.03
N LEU A 126 -0.53 -20.27 -0.11
CA LEU A 126 -1.23 -19.45 -1.09
C LEU A 126 -0.30 -18.83 -2.16
N ALA A 127 1.02 -18.84 -1.98
CA ALA A 127 1.94 -18.21 -2.94
C ALA A 127 1.79 -18.78 -4.37
N GLY A 128 1.83 -20.08 -4.55
CA GLY A 128 1.62 -20.73 -5.86
C GLY A 128 0.26 -20.39 -6.48
N PRO A 129 -0.87 -20.62 -5.79
CA PRO A 129 -2.19 -20.22 -6.25
C PRO A 129 -2.32 -18.73 -6.62
N LEU A 130 -1.73 -17.83 -5.84
CA LEU A 130 -1.74 -16.38 -6.13
C LEU A 130 -0.92 -16.04 -7.37
N LYS A 131 0.24 -16.67 -7.55
CA LYS A 131 1.05 -16.51 -8.77
C LYS A 131 0.28 -16.98 -10.00
N ALA A 132 -0.35 -18.15 -9.93
CA ALA A 132 -1.20 -18.68 -10.99
C ALA A 132 -2.47 -17.85 -11.25
N ALA A 133 -2.95 -17.10 -10.26
CA ALA A 133 -4.06 -16.16 -10.40
C ALA A 133 -3.67 -14.80 -11.00
N GLY A 134 -2.40 -14.61 -11.40
CA GLY A 134 -1.95 -13.38 -12.04
C GLY A 134 -1.48 -12.29 -11.08
N VAL A 135 -1.18 -12.59 -9.83
CA VAL A 135 -0.52 -11.63 -8.95
C VAL A 135 0.93 -11.44 -9.40
N HIS A 136 1.28 -10.20 -9.77
CA HIS A 136 2.59 -9.86 -10.32
C HIS A 136 3.62 -9.53 -9.24
N ARG A 137 3.17 -8.93 -8.12
CA ARG A 137 4.08 -8.40 -7.08
C ARG A 137 3.53 -8.62 -5.67
N LEU A 138 4.40 -9.03 -4.78
CA LEU A 138 4.12 -9.11 -3.36
C LEU A 138 4.82 -7.97 -2.58
N ASN A 139 4.09 -7.37 -1.65
CA ASN A 139 4.69 -6.61 -0.56
C ASN A 139 4.43 -7.39 0.72
N ILE A 140 5.48 -7.80 1.40
CA ILE A 140 5.40 -8.58 2.64
C ILE A 140 5.88 -7.70 3.79
N SER A 141 5.08 -7.58 4.85
CA SER A 141 5.44 -6.79 6.03
C SER A 141 6.36 -7.60 6.94
N LEU A 142 7.52 -7.01 7.29
CA LEU A 142 8.50 -7.59 8.20
C LEU A 142 9.22 -6.46 8.95
N ASP A 143 8.87 -6.25 10.20
CA ASP A 143 9.37 -5.12 10.98
C ASP A 143 10.64 -5.44 11.79
N THR A 144 10.95 -6.72 12.03
CA THR A 144 12.07 -7.18 12.86
C THR A 144 12.49 -8.59 12.48
N LEU A 145 13.75 -8.92 12.76
CA LEU A 145 14.33 -10.28 12.66
C LEU A 145 14.49 -10.97 14.02
N ASN A 146 14.06 -10.30 15.09
CA ASN A 146 14.06 -10.86 16.44
C ASN A 146 12.67 -11.45 16.77
N ALA A 147 12.62 -12.72 17.14
CA ALA A 147 11.37 -13.44 17.40
C ALA A 147 10.55 -12.81 18.55
N ASP A 148 11.20 -12.36 19.61
CA ASP A 148 10.50 -11.73 20.73
C ASP A 148 9.95 -10.35 20.36
N LYS A 149 10.73 -9.54 19.63
CA LYS A 149 10.25 -8.27 19.07
C LYS A 149 9.10 -8.51 18.09
N TYR A 150 9.18 -9.56 17.25
CA TYR A 150 8.11 -9.89 16.31
C TYR A 150 6.81 -10.25 17.04
N ARG A 151 6.88 -11.08 18.08
CA ARG A 151 5.74 -11.43 18.91
C ARG A 151 5.19 -10.19 19.63
N PHE A 152 6.06 -9.34 20.13
CA PHE A 152 5.67 -8.08 20.78
C PHE A 152 4.91 -7.16 19.82
N ILE A 153 5.47 -6.88 18.62
CA ILE A 153 4.86 -5.91 17.69
C ILE A 153 3.56 -6.44 17.09
N THR A 154 3.48 -7.73 16.79
CA THR A 154 2.32 -8.36 16.15
C THR A 154 1.27 -8.86 17.12
N ARG A 155 1.60 -8.99 18.40
CA ARG A 155 0.82 -9.57 19.49
C ARG A 155 0.44 -11.06 19.33
N ARG A 156 0.38 -11.59 18.12
CA ARG A 156 -0.15 -12.93 17.80
C ARG A 156 0.69 -13.73 16.81
N GLY A 157 1.72 -13.14 16.22
CA GLY A 157 2.51 -13.76 15.17
C GLY A 157 3.79 -14.41 15.67
N GLU A 158 4.27 -15.37 14.89
CA GLU A 158 5.59 -15.98 15.04
C GLU A 158 6.46 -15.60 13.83
N LEU A 159 7.71 -15.18 14.07
CA LEU A 159 8.63 -14.71 13.02
C LEU A 159 8.85 -15.75 11.93
N GLU A 160 8.98 -17.01 12.35
CA GLU A 160 9.22 -18.17 11.46
C GLU A 160 8.13 -18.31 10.40
N GLN A 161 6.88 -17.95 10.73
CA GLN A 161 5.77 -18.00 9.77
C GLN A 161 5.93 -16.92 8.68
N ALA A 162 6.39 -15.72 9.04
CA ALA A 162 6.64 -14.65 8.09
C ALA A 162 7.84 -14.99 7.17
N ILE A 163 8.91 -15.51 7.74
CA ILE A 163 10.11 -15.98 7.01
C ILE A 163 9.73 -17.09 6.03
N ALA A 164 9.03 -18.13 6.50
CA ALA A 164 8.53 -19.20 5.64
C ALA A 164 7.63 -18.67 4.51
N GLY A 165 6.87 -17.60 4.78
CA GLY A 165 6.07 -16.92 3.77
C GLY A 165 6.90 -16.23 2.70
N ILE A 166 8.03 -15.62 3.05
CA ILE A 166 8.97 -14.99 2.10
C ILE A 166 9.60 -16.08 1.23
N GLU A 167 10.08 -17.17 1.84
CA GLU A 167 10.68 -18.30 1.14
C GLU A 167 9.68 -18.95 0.18
N ALA A 168 8.44 -19.20 0.63
CA ALA A 168 7.38 -19.72 -0.24
C ALA A 168 7.03 -18.79 -1.42
N ALA A 169 7.14 -17.48 -1.25
CA ALA A 169 6.96 -16.54 -2.35
C ALA A 169 8.09 -16.62 -3.38
N LEU A 170 9.33 -16.77 -2.92
CA LEU A 170 10.50 -16.99 -3.80
C LEU A 170 10.38 -18.30 -4.55
N ASP A 171 10.06 -19.39 -3.87
CA ASP A 171 9.88 -20.74 -4.44
C ASP A 171 8.72 -20.79 -5.46
N ALA A 172 7.66 -19.99 -5.25
CA ALA A 172 6.56 -19.83 -6.20
C ALA A 172 6.93 -19.00 -7.44
N GLY A 173 8.18 -18.50 -7.53
CA GLY A 173 8.68 -17.76 -8.68
C GLY A 173 8.22 -16.30 -8.74
N PHE A 174 7.95 -15.67 -7.60
CA PHE A 174 7.76 -14.22 -7.58
C PHE A 174 9.11 -13.52 -7.73
N ASP A 175 9.28 -12.78 -8.82
CA ASP A 175 10.47 -11.98 -9.15
C ASP A 175 10.42 -10.54 -8.62
N LYS A 176 9.27 -10.10 -8.11
CA LYS A 176 9.02 -8.74 -7.62
C LYS A 176 8.46 -8.77 -6.20
N ILE A 177 9.34 -9.11 -5.25
CA ILE A 177 9.02 -9.12 -3.82
C ILE A 177 9.59 -7.85 -3.18
N LYS A 178 8.78 -7.20 -2.34
CA LYS A 178 9.21 -6.08 -1.51
C LYS A 178 8.92 -6.39 -0.06
N LEU A 179 9.92 -6.30 0.78
CA LEU A 179 9.75 -6.33 2.22
C LEU A 179 9.48 -4.89 2.71
N ASN A 180 8.47 -4.70 3.51
CA ASN A 180 8.13 -3.42 4.10
C ASN A 180 8.40 -3.46 5.60
N THR A 181 9.21 -2.54 6.09
CA THR A 181 9.57 -2.38 7.49
C THR A 181 9.17 -0.99 7.95
N VAL A 182 8.29 -0.87 8.92
CA VAL A 182 7.99 0.40 9.58
C VAL A 182 9.12 0.70 10.57
N LEU A 183 9.79 1.85 10.40
CA LEU A 183 10.83 2.30 11.34
C LEU A 183 10.20 2.82 12.62
N ILE A 184 10.61 2.27 13.75
CA ILE A 184 10.10 2.60 15.08
C ILE A 184 11.29 2.80 16.01
N GLY A 185 11.47 4.02 16.50
CA GLY A 185 12.57 4.39 17.40
C GLY A 185 12.50 3.64 18.71
N GLY A 186 13.67 3.15 19.16
CA GLY A 186 13.79 2.33 20.37
C GLY A 186 13.24 0.91 20.23
N PHE A 187 12.77 0.53 19.03
CA PHE A 187 12.25 -0.81 18.79
C PHE A 187 13.06 -1.60 17.76
N ASN A 188 13.18 -1.12 16.52
CA ASN A 188 13.86 -1.85 15.44
C ASN A 188 14.94 -1.02 14.72
N ASP A 189 15.27 0.14 15.21
CA ASP A 189 16.33 0.98 14.65
C ASP A 189 17.73 0.36 14.81
N ASP A 190 17.94 -0.49 15.80
CA ASP A 190 19.14 -1.30 15.99
C ASP A 190 19.28 -2.41 14.95
N GLU A 191 18.19 -2.83 14.32
CA GLU A 191 18.16 -3.91 13.32
C GLU A 191 18.28 -3.41 11.86
N ILE A 192 18.41 -2.10 11.62
CA ILE A 192 18.52 -1.54 10.27
C ILE A 192 19.58 -2.26 9.42
N PRO A 193 20.84 -2.52 9.90
CA PRO A 193 21.83 -3.25 9.12
C PRO A 193 21.43 -4.69 8.81
N ALA A 194 20.91 -5.42 9.80
CA ALA A 194 20.52 -6.81 9.64
C ALA A 194 19.32 -6.98 8.68
N LEU A 195 18.33 -6.07 8.78
CA LEU A 195 17.20 -6.02 7.84
C LEU A 195 17.67 -5.71 6.42
N ALA A 196 18.58 -4.74 6.27
CA ALA A 196 19.12 -4.35 4.97
C ALA A 196 19.89 -5.51 4.31
N ASP A 197 20.56 -6.34 5.10
CA ASP A 197 21.29 -7.51 4.62
C ASP A 197 20.40 -8.59 3.98
N LEU A 198 19.09 -8.57 4.24
CA LEU A 198 18.14 -9.42 3.52
C LEU A 198 18.18 -9.19 2.00
N THR A 199 18.56 -8.00 1.54
CA THR A 199 18.70 -7.69 0.11
C THR A 199 19.96 -8.33 -0.53
N ARG A 200 20.92 -8.78 0.29
CA ARG A 200 22.05 -9.62 -0.15
C ARG A 200 21.65 -11.10 -0.15
N ARG A 201 20.91 -11.52 0.90
CA ARG A 201 20.49 -12.92 1.07
C ARG A 201 19.46 -13.36 0.02
N TRP A 202 18.52 -12.48 -0.32
CA TRP A 202 17.40 -12.77 -1.24
C TRP A 202 17.28 -11.71 -2.34
N PRO A 203 16.75 -12.05 -3.52
CA PRO A 203 16.45 -11.11 -4.60
C PRO A 203 15.17 -10.29 -4.28
N VAL A 204 15.18 -9.56 -3.17
CA VAL A 204 14.04 -8.78 -2.69
C VAL A 204 14.43 -7.31 -2.50
N ASP A 205 13.52 -6.39 -2.79
CA ASP A 205 13.68 -4.99 -2.38
C ASP A 205 13.23 -4.85 -0.91
N LEU A 206 13.98 -4.16 -0.08
CA LEU A 206 13.55 -3.75 1.26
C LEU A 206 13.09 -2.29 1.25
N ARG A 207 12.05 -1.98 1.99
CA ARG A 207 11.54 -0.62 2.16
C ARG A 207 11.40 -0.26 3.61
N PHE A 208 12.17 0.72 4.05
CA PHE A 208 11.98 1.38 5.32
C PHE A 208 10.95 2.49 5.16
N ILE A 209 9.95 2.48 6.02
CA ILE A 209 8.80 3.40 5.98
C ILE A 209 8.74 4.12 7.32
N GLU A 210 8.73 5.44 7.30
CA GLU A 210 8.50 6.23 8.51
C GLU A 210 7.18 5.85 9.17
N LEU A 211 7.18 5.70 10.48
CA LEU A 211 5.97 5.53 11.26
C LEU A 211 5.04 6.73 11.01
N MET A 212 3.79 6.49 10.72
CA MET A 212 2.79 7.53 10.47
C MET A 212 1.86 7.66 11.68
N PRO A 213 1.49 8.88 12.09
CA PRO A 213 0.48 9.08 13.12
C PRO A 213 -0.89 8.70 12.57
N MET A 214 -1.35 7.48 12.87
CA MET A 214 -2.69 7.01 12.49
C MET A 214 -3.69 7.23 13.63
N TYR A 215 -4.98 7.05 13.33
CA TYR A 215 -6.08 7.41 14.24
C TYR A 215 -5.96 6.81 15.64
N ASP A 216 -5.57 5.55 15.73
CA ASP A 216 -5.42 4.81 17.00
C ASP A 216 -4.19 3.92 16.94
N SER A 217 -3.03 4.55 16.75
CA SER A 217 -1.73 3.88 16.79
C SER A 217 -1.17 3.78 18.22
N GLY A 218 -2.02 3.85 19.18
CA GLY A 218 -1.99 3.90 20.65
C GLY A 218 -0.73 3.57 21.43
N ASP A 219 0.15 2.71 20.90
CA ASP A 219 1.32 2.24 21.64
C ASP A 219 2.61 3.02 21.34
N PHE A 220 2.57 3.97 20.37
CA PHE A 220 3.76 4.70 19.93
C PHE A 220 3.50 6.21 19.90
N GLY A 221 4.22 6.93 20.74
CA GLY A 221 4.21 8.38 20.79
C GLY A 221 5.22 9.04 19.85
N PRO A 222 5.38 10.36 19.94
CA PRO A 222 6.30 11.13 19.11
C PRO A 222 7.75 10.66 19.16
N GLU A 223 8.16 10.08 20.29
CA GLU A 223 9.51 9.56 20.54
C GLU A 223 9.84 8.34 19.69
N ALA A 224 8.82 7.62 19.21
CA ALA A 224 8.99 6.46 18.33
C ALA A 224 9.19 6.86 16.86
N PHE A 225 8.99 8.12 16.50
CA PHE A 225 9.25 8.59 15.14
C PHE A 225 10.74 8.68 14.85
N LEU A 226 11.14 8.10 13.72
CA LEU A 226 12.47 8.24 13.15
C LEU A 226 12.37 8.74 11.71
N PRO A 227 13.10 9.81 11.35
CA PRO A 227 13.19 10.22 9.97
C PRO A 227 13.98 9.20 9.16
N TYR A 228 13.65 9.07 7.89
CA TYR A 228 14.31 8.10 6.99
C TYR A 228 15.85 8.27 6.91
N THR A 229 16.39 9.43 7.28
CA THR A 229 17.84 9.71 7.28
C THR A 229 18.60 8.80 8.23
N VAL A 230 17.98 8.33 9.30
CA VAL A 230 18.59 7.35 10.22
C VAL A 230 19.09 6.10 9.49
N VAL A 231 18.42 5.68 8.43
CA VAL A 231 18.84 4.53 7.62
C VAL A 231 20.18 4.82 6.91
N THR A 232 20.32 6.02 6.34
CA THR A 232 21.58 6.41 5.65
C THR A 232 22.72 6.65 6.64
N GLU A 233 22.42 7.07 7.84
CA GLU A 233 23.40 7.21 8.93
C GLU A 233 23.91 5.85 9.44
N ARG A 234 23.01 4.86 9.54
CA ARG A 234 23.33 3.49 9.97
C ARG A 234 23.95 2.63 8.87
N LEU A 235 23.78 3.02 7.59
CA LEU A 235 24.27 2.32 6.41
C LEU A 235 25.06 3.29 5.51
N PRO A 236 26.26 3.74 5.94
CA PRO A 236 27.04 4.73 5.18
C PRO A 236 27.50 4.22 3.80
N GLU A 237 27.48 2.91 3.57
CA GLU A 237 27.83 2.28 2.29
C GLU A 237 26.69 2.29 1.26
N LEU A 238 25.50 2.82 1.59
CA LEU A 238 24.39 2.93 0.66
C LEU A 238 24.72 3.82 -0.55
N GLN A 239 24.53 3.26 -1.73
CA GLN A 239 24.71 3.95 -3.00
C GLN A 239 23.35 4.32 -3.60
N SER A 240 23.18 5.58 -4.00
CA SER A 240 21.97 6.01 -4.71
C SER A 240 21.88 5.32 -6.07
N VAL A 241 20.68 4.86 -6.45
CA VAL A 241 20.45 4.24 -7.75
C VAL A 241 19.31 4.93 -8.50
N ALA A 242 19.16 4.61 -9.78
CA ALA A 242 18.11 5.18 -10.62
C ALA A 242 16.72 4.97 -10.00
N GLN A 243 15.94 6.03 -9.98
CA GLN A 243 14.57 6.01 -9.44
C GLN A 243 13.62 5.35 -10.44
N ASP A 244 12.64 4.56 -9.93
CA ASP A 244 11.67 3.82 -10.75
C ASP A 244 10.32 4.53 -10.92
N GLY A 245 10.25 5.83 -10.63
CA GLY A 245 9.01 6.62 -10.63
C GLY A 245 8.08 6.33 -9.44
N GLY A 246 8.51 5.49 -8.52
CA GLY A 246 7.82 5.23 -7.25
C GLY A 246 8.03 6.36 -6.24
N VAL A 247 7.46 6.19 -5.03
CA VAL A 247 7.55 7.19 -3.94
C VAL A 247 8.77 6.97 -3.04
N ALA A 248 9.44 5.84 -3.15
CA ALA A 248 10.63 5.54 -2.37
C ALA A 248 11.87 6.15 -3.02
N LYS A 249 12.74 6.78 -2.24
CA LYS A 249 14.12 7.06 -2.66
C LYS A 249 14.89 5.76 -2.68
N LEU A 250 15.50 5.41 -3.82
CA LEU A 250 16.11 4.11 -4.03
C LEU A 250 17.61 4.15 -3.87
N PHE A 251 18.11 3.14 -3.16
CA PHE A 251 19.52 2.90 -2.88
C PHE A 251 19.83 1.41 -3.06
N ARG A 252 21.12 1.06 -3.04
CA ARG A 252 21.59 -0.31 -3.03
C ARG A 252 22.83 -0.45 -2.14
N LEU A 253 22.92 -1.54 -1.40
CA LEU A 253 24.15 -1.94 -0.74
C LEU A 253 25.13 -2.58 -1.74
N PRO A 254 26.44 -2.51 -1.52
CA PRO A 254 27.40 -3.34 -2.25
C PRO A 254 26.98 -4.81 -2.19
N ASP A 255 27.12 -5.51 -3.32
CA ASP A 255 26.83 -6.95 -3.49
C ASP A 255 25.38 -7.36 -3.22
N ALA A 256 24.44 -6.42 -3.06
CA ALA A 256 23.04 -6.72 -2.88
C ALA A 256 22.35 -7.09 -4.21
N GLN A 257 21.50 -8.12 -4.16
CA GLN A 257 20.65 -8.53 -5.29
C GLN A 257 19.47 -7.56 -5.46
N GLY A 258 18.93 -7.06 -4.34
CA GLY A 258 17.81 -6.13 -4.33
C GLY A 258 18.22 -4.69 -4.00
N ARG A 259 17.21 -3.84 -3.82
CA ARG A 259 17.37 -2.40 -3.53
C ARG A 259 16.79 -2.07 -2.16
N ILE A 260 17.26 -0.98 -1.58
CA ILE A 260 16.70 -0.38 -0.38
C ILE A 260 15.92 0.87 -0.79
N GLY A 261 14.66 0.95 -0.40
CA GLY A 261 13.79 2.09 -0.64
C GLY A 261 13.44 2.81 0.66
N LEU A 262 13.60 4.12 0.69
CA LEU A 262 13.24 4.95 1.83
C LEU A 262 11.94 5.68 1.52
N ILE A 263 10.90 5.48 2.35
CA ILE A 263 9.58 6.09 2.18
C ILE A 263 9.34 7.03 3.36
N SER A 264 9.26 8.32 3.05
CA SER A 264 9.21 9.41 4.01
C SER A 264 7.89 10.19 3.92
N PRO A 265 6.76 9.63 4.38
CA PRO A 265 5.47 10.32 4.32
C PRO A 265 5.39 11.52 5.26
N VAL A 266 6.22 11.57 6.30
CA VAL A 266 6.20 12.60 7.35
C VAL A 266 7.28 13.64 7.12
N SER A 267 8.56 13.22 7.06
CA SER A 267 9.69 14.16 7.00
C SER A 267 9.95 14.75 5.62
N ALA A 268 9.56 14.04 4.53
CA ALA A 268 9.77 14.50 3.16
C ALA A 268 8.66 13.96 2.24
N HIS A 269 7.43 14.46 2.46
CA HIS A 269 6.24 13.96 1.78
C HIS A 269 6.35 14.00 0.24
N PHE A 270 5.77 12.98 -0.39
CA PHE A 270 5.78 12.78 -1.85
C PHE A 270 4.41 13.07 -2.51
N CYS A 271 3.62 13.96 -1.93
CA CYS A 271 2.24 14.24 -2.38
C CYS A 271 2.17 14.73 -3.81
N ALA A 272 3.18 15.50 -4.27
CA ALA A 272 3.24 16.00 -5.65
C ALA A 272 3.30 14.89 -6.72
N ALA A 273 3.84 13.71 -6.38
CA ALA A 273 3.93 12.54 -7.26
C ALA A 273 2.90 11.44 -6.90
N CYS A 274 1.94 11.71 -6.02
CA CYS A 274 1.01 10.70 -5.52
C CYS A 274 -0.09 10.40 -6.55
N ASN A 275 -0.04 9.22 -7.16
CA ASN A 275 -0.97 8.73 -8.17
C ASN A 275 -2.07 7.79 -7.62
N ARG A 276 -2.37 7.82 -6.30
CA ARG A 276 -3.16 6.78 -5.62
C ARG A 276 -4.50 7.28 -5.15
N ILE A 277 -5.50 6.39 -5.26
CA ILE A 277 -6.77 6.44 -4.53
C ILE A 277 -6.95 5.13 -3.76
N ARG A 278 -7.84 5.13 -2.77
CA ARG A 278 -8.07 3.96 -1.91
C ARG A 278 -9.55 3.65 -1.78
N LEU A 279 -9.91 2.37 -1.88
CA LEU A 279 -11.25 1.87 -1.61
C LEU A 279 -11.17 0.94 -0.39
N THR A 280 -11.97 1.25 0.62
CA THR A 280 -12.08 0.46 1.85
C THR A 280 -13.00 -0.73 1.67
N ALA A 281 -12.89 -1.73 2.54
CA ALA A 281 -13.70 -2.95 2.46
C ALA A 281 -15.21 -2.71 2.68
N ASP A 282 -15.58 -1.61 3.31
CA ASP A 282 -16.97 -1.14 3.48
C ASP A 282 -17.42 -0.16 2.38
N GLY A 283 -16.67 -0.09 1.26
CA GLY A 283 -17.08 0.66 0.08
C GLY A 283 -16.86 2.18 0.16
N ARG A 284 -15.97 2.65 1.03
CA ARG A 284 -15.61 4.07 1.12
C ARG A 284 -14.38 4.37 0.27
N LEU A 285 -14.54 5.22 -0.73
CA LEU A 285 -13.47 5.69 -1.57
C LEU A 285 -12.81 6.92 -0.92
N LYS A 286 -11.49 6.85 -0.71
CA LYS A 286 -10.67 7.92 -0.12
C LYS A 286 -9.72 8.48 -1.16
N PRO A 287 -9.74 9.79 -1.41
CA PRO A 287 -8.78 10.44 -2.32
C PRO A 287 -7.36 10.45 -1.76
N CYS A 288 -7.20 10.46 -0.43
CA CYS A 288 -5.92 10.44 0.26
C CYS A 288 -5.97 9.53 1.50
N LEU A 289 -4.82 8.99 1.90
CA LEU A 289 -4.69 8.16 3.11
C LEU A 289 -5.17 8.93 4.36
N HIS A 290 -4.73 10.18 4.48
CA HIS A 290 -4.97 11.04 5.65
C HIS A 290 -6.19 11.96 5.51
N SER A 291 -6.97 11.89 4.41
CA SER A 291 -8.19 12.67 4.27
C SER A 291 -9.30 12.13 5.17
N ALA A 292 -10.10 13.05 5.73
CA ALA A 292 -11.38 12.72 6.35
C ALA A 292 -12.46 12.35 5.33
N ASP A 293 -12.29 12.85 4.09
CA ASP A 293 -13.27 12.69 3.03
C ASP A 293 -13.39 11.24 2.58
N GLU A 294 -14.62 10.77 2.49
CA GLU A 294 -15.00 9.43 2.06
C GLU A 294 -16.24 9.49 1.17
N ILE A 295 -16.17 8.89 0.01
CA ILE A 295 -17.28 8.80 -0.94
C ILE A 295 -17.77 7.36 -0.98
N SER A 296 -19.09 7.12 -0.80
CA SER A 296 -19.65 5.77 -0.83
C SER A 296 -19.79 5.25 -2.26
N LEU A 297 -19.26 4.05 -2.49
CA LEU A 297 -19.48 3.28 -3.74
C LEU A 297 -20.47 2.13 -3.56
N LYS A 298 -20.84 1.83 -2.30
CA LYS A 298 -21.69 0.67 -2.00
C LYS A 298 -23.06 0.81 -2.63
N GLY A 299 -23.51 -0.27 -3.29
CA GLY A 299 -24.83 -0.35 -3.90
C GLY A 299 -24.96 0.42 -5.22
N LEU A 300 -23.87 0.99 -5.76
CA LEU A 300 -23.88 1.63 -7.06
C LEU A 300 -23.58 0.62 -8.17
N ASP A 301 -24.13 0.87 -9.35
CA ASP A 301 -23.74 0.20 -10.58
C ASP A 301 -22.38 0.72 -11.09
N GLU A 302 -21.87 0.17 -12.18
CA GLU A 302 -20.55 0.51 -12.73
C GLU A 302 -20.45 1.97 -13.15
N GLU A 303 -21.51 2.54 -13.73
CA GLU A 303 -21.55 3.95 -14.13
C GLU A 303 -21.54 4.87 -12.91
N GLY A 304 -22.36 4.59 -11.91
CA GLY A 304 -22.40 5.33 -10.65
C GLY A 304 -21.05 5.26 -9.92
N MET A 305 -20.40 4.09 -9.90
CA MET A 305 -19.05 3.95 -9.33
C MET A 305 -18.03 4.77 -10.12
N ARG A 306 -18.10 4.78 -11.45
CA ARG A 306 -17.21 5.55 -12.31
C ARG A 306 -17.30 7.05 -12.02
N GLU A 307 -18.51 7.59 -11.91
CA GLU A 307 -18.72 9.00 -11.58
C GLU A 307 -18.18 9.34 -10.19
N LYS A 308 -18.40 8.49 -9.18
CA LYS A 308 -17.88 8.70 -7.83
C LYS A 308 -16.36 8.58 -7.75
N ILE A 309 -15.75 7.70 -8.54
CA ILE A 309 -14.28 7.62 -8.65
C ILE A 309 -13.72 8.87 -9.29
N ARG A 310 -14.37 9.41 -10.32
CA ARG A 310 -14.00 10.71 -10.92
C ARG A 310 -14.08 11.83 -9.89
N GLU A 311 -15.17 11.93 -9.13
CA GLU A 311 -15.35 12.90 -8.05
C GLU A 311 -14.20 12.82 -7.04
N ALA A 312 -13.85 11.61 -6.58
CA ALA A 312 -12.75 11.40 -5.64
C ALA A 312 -11.38 11.80 -6.21
N ILE A 313 -11.14 11.56 -7.49
CA ILE A 313 -9.89 11.98 -8.15
C ILE A 313 -9.81 13.50 -8.20
N LEU A 314 -10.88 14.18 -8.57
CA LEU A 314 -10.93 15.64 -8.64
C LEU A 314 -10.87 16.32 -7.26
N SER A 315 -11.42 15.67 -6.22
CA SER A 315 -11.36 16.18 -4.83
C SER A 315 -10.05 15.84 -4.12
N LYS A 316 -9.12 15.12 -4.79
CA LYS A 316 -7.85 14.74 -4.17
C LYS A 316 -7.04 15.97 -3.74
N PRO A 317 -6.66 16.07 -2.44
CA PRO A 317 -5.94 17.25 -1.96
C PRO A 317 -4.54 17.36 -2.57
N GLN A 318 -4.01 18.57 -2.69
CA GLN A 318 -2.66 18.82 -3.16
C GLN A 318 -1.63 18.08 -2.29
N TRP A 319 -1.83 18.14 -0.97
CA TRP A 319 -1.04 17.41 0.03
C TRP A 319 -1.91 17.09 1.25
N HIS A 320 -1.44 16.18 2.09
CA HIS A 320 -2.22 15.65 3.23
C HIS A 320 -2.30 16.58 4.45
N GLY A 321 -1.67 17.76 4.40
CA GLY A 321 -1.50 18.62 5.58
C GLY A 321 -0.33 18.16 6.46
N GLU A 322 -0.08 18.89 7.52
CA GLU A 322 0.92 18.47 8.52
C GLU A 322 0.45 17.21 9.24
N LEU A 323 1.36 16.26 9.39
CA LEU A 323 1.16 15.07 10.19
C LEU A 323 1.77 15.33 11.58
N ASN A 324 0.93 15.25 12.58
CA ASN A 324 1.28 15.58 13.94
C ASN A 324 1.08 14.36 14.85
N TYR A 325 2.11 13.98 15.61
CA TYR A 325 2.05 12.85 16.54
C TYR A 325 1.31 13.18 17.84
N TYR A 326 1.01 14.45 18.10
CA TYR A 326 0.22 14.90 19.25
C TYR A 326 -1.28 14.94 18.95
N GLU A 327 -1.68 14.79 17.69
CA GLU A 327 -3.06 14.80 17.25
C GLU A 327 -3.39 13.52 16.46
N ARG A 328 -4.61 13.04 16.62
CA ARG A 328 -5.08 11.89 15.82
C ARG A 328 -5.21 12.25 14.35
N SER A 329 -4.88 11.31 13.48
CA SER A 329 -5.07 11.49 12.04
C SER A 329 -6.52 11.84 11.70
N ARG A 330 -6.69 12.81 10.80
CA ARG A 330 -8.00 13.21 10.26
C ARG A 330 -8.70 12.10 9.49
N ALA A 331 -8.00 11.01 9.20
CA ALA A 331 -8.57 9.86 8.50
C ALA A 331 -9.70 9.16 9.28
N HIS A 332 -9.77 9.35 10.61
CA HIS A 332 -10.74 8.73 11.52
C HIS A 332 -10.85 7.20 11.37
N ARG A 333 -9.82 6.57 10.84
CA ARG A 333 -9.71 5.11 10.63
C ARG A 333 -8.32 4.62 10.96
N ASN A 334 -8.25 3.40 11.42
CA ASN A 334 -7.00 2.68 11.61
C ASN A 334 -6.43 2.17 10.27
N MET A 335 -5.15 1.84 10.24
CA MET A 335 -4.47 1.42 9.01
C MET A 335 -5.11 0.17 8.38
N ASN A 336 -5.52 -0.80 9.19
CA ASN A 336 -6.19 -2.03 8.73
C ASN A 336 -7.54 -1.77 8.04
N GLN A 337 -8.20 -0.67 8.34
CA GLN A 337 -9.48 -0.29 7.74
C GLN A 337 -9.33 0.43 6.40
N ILE A 338 -8.17 1.08 6.19
CA ILE A 338 -7.89 1.86 4.97
C ILE A 338 -7.13 1.01 3.94
N GLY A 339 -6.50 -0.06 4.38
CA GLY A 339 -5.63 -0.89 3.58
C GLY A 339 -4.20 -0.35 3.52
N GLY A 340 -3.39 -0.79 4.44
CA GLY A 340 -1.98 -0.46 4.64
C GLY A 340 -1.03 -0.94 3.53
#